data_f5392847111ea1c7a92750038cc9bc4d
#
_entry.id   f5392847111ea1c7a92750038cc9bc4d
#
_cell.length_a   1.000
_cell.length_b   1.000
_cell.length_c   1.000
_cell.angle_alpha   90.00
_cell.angle_beta   90.00
_cell.angle_gamma   90.00
#
_symmetry.space_group_name_H-M   'P 1'
#
loop_
_entity.id
_entity.type
_entity.pdbx_description
1 polymer ?
#
loop_
_entity_poly.entity_id
_entity_poly.type
_entity_poly.pdbx_seq_one_letter_code
_entity_poly.pdbx_strand_id
1 'polypeptide(L)' 'MPWSAPVYRKSYKKRYGAHCYVDPKRLKYPICTRGKIDCKALNAAGYYARLNKSKRVMKRIKTLKNKWC' A
#
# COMPACT_ATOMS: atom_id res chain seq x y z
N MET A 1 -1.93 -14.45 -5.39
CA MET A 1 -2.32 -13.08 -5.70
C MET A 1 -1.52 -12.57 -6.91
N PRO A 2 -2.16 -11.82 -7.82
CA PRO A 2 -1.47 -11.30 -9.00
C PRO A 2 -0.42 -10.24 -8.71
N TRP A 3 -0.53 -9.55 -7.56
CA TRP A 3 0.44 -8.53 -7.18
C TRP A 3 1.35 -9.02 -6.05
N SER A 4 2.65 -8.76 -6.18
CA SER A 4 3.64 -9.16 -5.18
C SER A 4 4.21 -7.95 -4.46
N ALA A 5 4.24 -8.00 -3.12
CA ALA A 5 4.81 -6.95 -2.30
C ALA A 5 6.34 -6.91 -2.46
N PRO A 6 6.96 -5.72 -2.34
CA PRO A 6 8.42 -5.62 -2.40
C PRO A 6 9.08 -6.36 -1.24
N VAL A 7 10.19 -7.05 -1.53
CA VAL A 7 10.93 -7.82 -0.54
C VAL A 7 11.76 -6.89 0.36
N TYR A 8 12.42 -5.91 -0.25
CA TYR A 8 13.27 -4.97 0.49
C TYR A 8 12.52 -3.67 0.71
N ARG A 9 11.70 -3.64 1.76
CA ARG A 9 10.79 -2.52 2.01
C ARG A 9 11.49 -1.20 2.33
N LYS A 10 12.57 -1.23 3.11
CA LYS A 10 13.31 -0.02 3.45
C LYS A 10 13.96 0.60 2.20
N SER A 11 14.60 -0.22 1.38
CA SER A 11 15.23 0.23 0.14
C SER A 11 14.19 0.75 -0.84
N TYR A 12 13.05 0.10 -0.91
CA TYR A 12 11.94 0.49 -1.78
C TYR A 12 11.40 1.85 -1.37
N LYS A 13 11.17 2.07 -0.07
CA LYS A 13 10.71 3.36 0.45
C LYS A 13 11.73 4.47 0.15
N LYS A 14 13.01 4.19 0.35
CA LYS A 14 14.08 5.16 0.10
C LYS A 14 14.14 5.54 -1.38
N ARG A 15 13.95 4.57 -2.26
CA ARG A 15 14.04 4.78 -3.70
C ARG A 15 12.82 5.51 -4.27
N TYR A 16 11.61 5.13 -3.85
CA TYR A 16 10.37 5.61 -4.47
C TYR A 16 9.57 6.58 -3.60
N GLY A 17 9.83 6.61 -2.29
CA GLY A 17 9.19 7.54 -1.38
C GLY A 17 8.17 6.91 -0.46
N ALA A 18 7.81 7.66 0.59
CA ALA A 18 6.89 7.18 1.63
C ALA A 18 5.45 7.02 1.13
N HIS A 19 5.09 7.68 0.01
CA HIS A 19 3.74 7.59 -0.54
C HIS A 19 3.36 6.19 -1.01
N CYS A 20 4.36 5.32 -1.20
CA CYS A 20 4.16 3.95 -1.64
C CYS A 20 3.75 2.99 -0.51
N TYR A 21 3.63 3.48 0.71
CA TYR A 21 3.14 2.72 1.85
C TYR A 21 2.00 3.48 2.52
N VAL A 22 0.92 2.77 2.88
CA VAL A 22 -0.15 3.38 3.67
C VAL A 22 0.36 3.67 5.09
N ASP A 23 1.20 2.78 5.64
CA ASP A 23 1.86 2.99 6.91
C ASP A 23 3.38 3.01 6.71
N PRO A 24 3.96 4.17 6.30
CA PRO A 24 5.37 4.24 5.98
C PRO A 24 6.29 4.08 7.19
N LYS A 25 5.83 4.40 8.38
CA LYS A 25 6.64 4.25 9.60
C LYS A 25 6.94 2.79 9.88
N ARG A 26 5.95 1.92 9.68
CA ARG A 26 6.09 0.49 9.92
C ARG A 26 6.39 -0.29 8.65
N LEU A 27 6.45 0.39 7.52
CA LEU A 27 6.65 -0.20 6.19
C LEU A 27 5.61 -1.28 5.88
N LYS A 28 4.35 -0.99 6.25
CA LYS A 28 3.22 -1.89 6.01
C LYS A 28 2.31 -1.35 4.92
N TYR A 29 1.58 -2.27 4.30
CA TYR A 29 0.60 -1.98 3.27
C TYR A 29 1.21 -1.26 2.07
N PRO A 30 2.14 -1.93 1.34
CA PRO A 30 2.69 -1.35 0.11
C PRO A 30 1.60 -1.23 -0.96
N ILE A 31 1.58 -0.10 -1.67
CA ILE A 31 0.52 0.21 -2.63
C ILE A 31 1.06 0.63 -4.00
N CYS A 32 2.35 0.47 -4.25
CA CYS A 32 2.96 0.88 -5.51
C CYS A 32 3.52 -0.29 -6.28
N THR A 33 3.57 -0.11 -7.60
CA THR A 33 4.35 -0.97 -8.49
C THR A 33 5.30 -0.06 -9.26
N ARG A 34 6.60 -0.32 -9.15
CA ARG A 34 7.66 0.49 -9.79
C ARG A 34 7.55 1.98 -9.45
N GLY A 35 7.18 2.28 -8.19
CA GLY A 35 7.08 3.65 -7.69
C GLY A 35 5.77 4.35 -7.99
N LYS A 36 4.84 3.71 -8.69
CA LYS A 36 3.53 4.27 -8.99
C LYS A 36 2.43 3.53 -8.24
N ILE A 37 1.42 4.26 -7.77
CA ILE A 37 0.29 3.66 -7.07
C ILE A 37 -0.47 2.75 -8.03
N ASP A 38 -0.68 1.51 -7.59
CA ASP A 38 -1.32 0.45 -8.39
C ASP A 38 -2.63 0.04 -7.74
N CYS A 39 -3.71 0.03 -8.52
CA CYS A 39 -5.02 -0.38 -8.01
C CYS A 39 -5.03 -1.81 -7.49
N LYS A 40 -4.27 -2.70 -8.11
CA LYS A 40 -4.14 -4.09 -7.63
C LYS A 40 -3.47 -4.12 -6.26
N ALA A 41 -2.43 -3.31 -6.07
CA ALA A 41 -1.76 -3.21 -4.78
C ALA A 41 -2.67 -2.59 -3.72
N LEU A 42 -3.48 -1.59 -4.08
CA LEU A 42 -4.46 -1.01 -3.19
C LEU A 42 -5.50 -2.04 -2.75
N ASN A 43 -5.97 -2.88 -3.67
CA ASN A 43 -6.90 -3.96 -3.34
C ASN A 43 -6.27 -4.96 -2.37
N ALA A 44 -5.02 -5.35 -2.61
CA ALA A 44 -4.30 -6.25 -1.71
C ALA A 44 -4.12 -5.63 -0.32
N ALA A 45 -3.74 -4.36 -0.26
CA ALA A 45 -3.58 -3.65 1.01
C ALA A 45 -4.91 -3.56 1.76
N GLY A 46 -6.00 -3.32 1.06
CA GLY A 46 -7.34 -3.29 1.66
C GLY A 46 -7.73 -4.62 2.27
N TYR A 47 -7.39 -5.72 1.58
CA TYR A 47 -7.64 -7.06 2.10
C TYR A 47 -6.91 -7.29 3.42
N TYR A 48 -5.61 -6.99 3.47
CA TYR A 48 -4.82 -7.16 4.69
C TYR A 48 -5.24 -6.22 5.81
N ALA A 49 -5.62 -4.99 5.48
CA ALA A 49 -6.13 -4.05 6.47
C ALA A 49 -7.43 -4.54 7.11
N ARG A 50 -8.29 -5.17 6.31
CA ARG A 50 -9.53 -5.78 6.81
C ARG A 50 -9.23 -6.95 7.74
N LEU A 51 -8.29 -7.81 7.39
CA LEU A 51 -7.88 -8.91 8.25
C LEU A 51 -7.32 -8.42 9.59
N ASN A 52 -6.58 -7.33 9.55
CA ASN A 52 -5.97 -6.75 10.76
C ASN A 52 -6.93 -5.79 11.49
N LYS A 53 -8.14 -5.62 10.97
CA LYS A 53 -9.17 -4.73 11.54
C LYS A 53 -8.65 -3.30 11.75
N SER A 54 -7.81 -2.82 10.84
CA SER A 54 -7.23 -1.48 10.91
C SER A 54 -8.14 -0.48 10.19
N LYS A 55 -9.03 0.15 10.94
CA LYS A 55 -10.00 1.11 10.40
C LYS A 55 -9.31 2.33 9.77
N ARG A 56 -8.23 2.80 10.38
CA ARG A 56 -7.45 3.94 9.88
C ARG A 56 -6.88 3.64 8.49
N VAL A 57 -6.28 2.48 8.33
CA VAL A 57 -5.69 2.06 7.06
C VAL A 57 -6.78 1.85 6.00
N MET A 58 -7.88 1.20 6.37
CA MET A 58 -9.00 0.98 5.45
C MET A 58 -9.57 2.30 4.92
N LYS A 59 -9.74 3.29 5.80
CA LYS A 59 -10.24 4.60 5.41
C LYS A 59 -9.30 5.28 4.42
N ARG A 60 -8.01 5.23 4.68
CA ARG A 60 -7.00 5.82 3.79
C ARG A 60 -6.96 5.12 2.43
N ILE A 61 -7.05 3.79 2.42
CA ILE A 61 -7.09 3.02 1.18
C ILE A 61 -8.32 3.39 0.35
N LYS A 62 -9.47 3.56 0.98
CA LYS A 62 -10.69 3.98 0.30
C LYS A 62 -10.50 5.33 -0.39
N THR A 63 -9.91 6.28 0.30
CA THR A 63 -9.61 7.60 -0.24
C THR A 63 -8.67 7.49 -1.46
N LEU A 64 -7.63 6.68 -1.35
CA LEU A 64 -6.69 6.47 -2.44
C LEU A 64 -7.34 5.78 -3.64
N LYS A 65 -8.21 4.80 -3.41
CA LYS A 65 -8.95 4.16 -4.49
C LYS A 65 -9.83 5.15 -5.25
N ASN A 66 -10.51 6.03 -4.53
CA ASN A 66 -11.36 7.04 -5.15
C ASN A 66 -10.56 8.02 -6.00
N LYS A 67 -9.30 8.26 -5.62
CA LYS A 67 -8.43 9.19 -6.34
C LYS A 67 -7.74 8.52 -7.54
N TRP A 68 -7.28 7.29 -7.39
CA TRP A 68 -6.40 6.63 -8.37
C TRP A 68 -7.06 5.49 -9.16
N CYS A 69 -8.19 5.01 -8.70
CA CYS A 69 -8.92 3.94 -9.35
C CYS A 69 -10.36 4.35 -9.66
#